data_4a0928fb25e70ae61ada44d884c9f058
#
_entry.id   4a0928fb25e70ae61ada44d884c9f058
#
_cell.length_a   1.000
_cell.length_b   1.000
_cell.length_c   1.000
_cell.angle_alpha   90.00
_cell.angle_beta   90.00
_cell.angle_gamma   90.00
#
_symmetry.space_group_name_H-M   'P 1'
#
loop_
_entity.id
_entity.type
_entity.pdbx_description
1 polymer ?
#
loop_
_entity_poly.entity_id
_entity_poly.type
_entity_poly.pdbx_seq_one_letter_code
_entity_poly.pdbx_strand_id
1 'polypeptide(L)'
;MDLKLAGKIALVTGSTAGIGFAIAKSLALEGTHVYVNGRTQARVDAAMTAIRSYAAKPRVDGIVADFSGPAGAEAVAAKLPAVDVLVNNVGIF
;
A
#
# COMPACT_ATOMS: atom_id res chain seq x y z
N MET A 1 6.72 -17.20 -7.07
CA MET A 1 5.70 -17.89 -6.27
C MET A 1 4.32 -17.36 -6.65
N ASP A 2 3.40 -18.23 -6.93
CA ASP A 2 2.03 -17.85 -7.22
C ASP A 2 1.23 -17.85 -5.93
N LEU A 3 0.92 -16.67 -5.41
CA LEU A 3 0.16 -16.51 -4.19
C LEU A 3 -1.34 -16.36 -4.45
N LYS A 4 -1.75 -16.44 -5.72
CA LYS A 4 -3.13 -16.22 -6.14
C LYS A 4 -3.68 -14.88 -5.71
N LEU A 5 -2.83 -13.86 -5.73
CA LEU A 5 -3.18 -12.50 -5.32
C LEU A 5 -3.54 -11.59 -6.49
N ALA A 6 -3.44 -12.09 -7.72
CA ALA A 6 -3.79 -11.30 -8.90
C ALA A 6 -5.25 -10.86 -8.82
N GLY A 7 -5.48 -9.57 -9.04
CA GLY A 7 -6.81 -8.98 -8.95
C GLY A 7 -7.30 -8.69 -7.54
N LYS A 8 -6.57 -9.08 -6.51
CA LYS A 8 -6.90 -8.74 -5.13
C LYS A 8 -6.50 -7.30 -4.82
N ILE A 9 -7.11 -6.73 -3.82
CA ILE A 9 -6.81 -5.36 -3.36
C ILE A 9 -6.10 -5.45 -2.02
N ALA A 10 -4.93 -4.84 -1.92
CA ALA A 10 -4.13 -4.84 -0.70
C ALA A 10 -3.84 -3.41 -0.24
N LEU A 11 -3.91 -3.18 1.05
CA LEU A 11 -3.45 -1.95 1.69
C LEU A 11 -2.23 -2.30 2.55
N VAL A 12 -1.13 -1.58 2.34
CA VAL A 12 0.05 -1.73 3.19
C VAL A 12 0.28 -0.40 3.89
N THR A 13 0.07 -0.35 5.20
CA THR A 13 0.26 0.87 5.98
C THR A 13 1.75 1.14 6.16
N GLY A 14 2.14 2.42 6.21
CA GLY A 14 3.53 2.81 6.36
C GLY A 14 4.43 2.27 5.26
N SER A 15 3.99 2.32 4.01
CA SER A 15 4.66 1.63 2.91
C SER A 15 5.50 2.52 1.99
N THR A 16 5.88 3.72 2.45
CA THR A 16 6.71 4.60 1.64
C THR A 16 8.20 4.31 1.76
N ALA A 17 8.61 3.51 2.73
CA ALA A 17 10.01 3.15 2.95
C ALA A 17 10.13 1.83 3.71
N GLY A 18 11.33 1.28 3.73
CA GLY A 18 11.66 0.12 4.56
C GLY A 18 10.89 -1.14 4.20
N ILE A 19 10.52 -1.89 5.24
CA ILE A 19 9.84 -3.18 5.09
C ILE A 19 8.48 -3.02 4.41
N GLY A 20 7.73 -1.99 4.78
CA GLY A 20 6.43 -1.73 4.17
C GLY A 20 6.52 -1.51 2.66
N PHE A 21 7.53 -0.76 2.22
CA PHE A 21 7.75 -0.54 0.79
C PHE A 21 8.11 -1.86 0.08
N ALA A 22 8.97 -2.67 0.68
CA ALA A 22 9.36 -3.95 0.10
C ALA A 22 8.16 -4.88 -0.06
N ILE A 23 7.28 -4.91 0.93
CA ILE A 23 6.05 -5.72 0.88
C ILE A 23 5.13 -5.21 -0.23
N ALA A 24 4.92 -3.89 -0.32
CA ALA A 24 4.06 -3.29 -1.34
C ALA A 24 4.58 -3.58 -2.74
N LYS A 25 5.89 -3.47 -2.94
CA LYS A 25 6.52 -3.79 -4.22
C LYS A 25 6.32 -5.25 -4.59
N SER A 26 6.52 -6.16 -3.65
CA SER A 26 6.33 -7.59 -3.89
C SER A 26 4.90 -7.93 -4.28
N LEU A 27 3.93 -7.33 -3.59
CA LEU A 27 2.51 -7.54 -3.92
C LEU A 27 2.18 -7.01 -5.32
N ALA A 28 2.70 -5.83 -5.68
CA ALA A 28 2.48 -5.27 -7.00
C ALA A 28 3.05 -6.17 -8.10
N LEU A 29 4.22 -6.78 -7.86
CA LEU A 29 4.82 -7.72 -8.81
C LEU A 29 3.99 -8.99 -8.98
N GLU A 30 3.21 -9.36 -7.99
CA GLU A 30 2.31 -10.52 -8.07
C GLU A 30 0.95 -10.18 -8.71
N GLY A 31 0.77 -8.96 -9.20
CA GLY A 31 -0.47 -8.55 -9.86
C GLY A 31 -1.55 -8.05 -8.92
N THR A 32 -1.23 -7.81 -7.66
CA THR A 32 -2.14 -7.25 -6.68
C THR A 32 -2.33 -5.76 -6.93
N HIS A 33 -3.55 -5.25 -6.77
CA HIS A 33 -3.80 -3.82 -6.76
C HIS A 33 -3.41 -3.29 -5.37
N VAL A 34 -2.29 -2.59 -5.28
CA VAL A 34 -1.71 -2.16 -4.01
C VAL A 34 -2.00 -0.70 -3.73
N TYR A 35 -2.47 -0.44 -2.52
CA TYR A 35 -2.58 0.92 -1.99
C TYR A 35 -1.40 1.14 -1.05
N VAL A 36 -0.49 2.07 -1.43
CA VAL A 36 0.61 2.45 -0.56
C VAL A 36 0.16 3.59 0.34
N ASN A 37 0.66 3.60 1.56
CA ASN A 37 0.28 4.58 2.55
C ASN A 37 1.50 5.31 3.10
N GLY A 38 1.38 6.61 3.27
CA GLY A 38 2.37 7.44 3.92
C GLY A 38 1.71 8.67 4.51
N ARG A 39 2.47 9.43 5.29
CA ARG A 39 1.97 10.63 5.98
C ARG A 39 1.96 11.86 5.10
N THR A 40 2.68 11.87 3.99
CA THR A 40 2.75 13.02 3.10
C THR A 40 2.51 12.57 1.66
N GLN A 41 1.93 13.46 0.88
CA GLN A 41 1.68 13.19 -0.54
C GLN A 41 3.00 12.96 -1.29
N ALA A 42 4.04 13.73 -0.97
CA ALA A 42 5.34 13.60 -1.64
C ALA A 42 5.93 12.20 -1.46
N ARG A 43 5.86 11.65 -0.25
CA ARG A 43 6.37 10.32 0.03
C ARG A 43 5.55 9.23 -0.67
N VAL A 44 4.23 9.39 -0.65
CA VAL A 44 3.33 8.45 -1.32
C VAL A 44 3.59 8.45 -2.84
N ASP A 45 3.71 9.62 -3.44
CA ASP A 45 3.99 9.74 -4.87
C ASP A 45 5.34 9.12 -5.25
N ALA A 46 6.37 9.33 -4.44
CA ALA A 46 7.68 8.76 -4.69
C ALA A 46 7.64 7.23 -4.62
N ALA A 47 6.93 6.67 -3.64
CA ALA A 47 6.78 5.22 -3.52
C ALA A 47 6.02 4.62 -4.70
N MET A 48 4.94 5.26 -5.14
CA MET A 48 4.16 4.82 -6.29
C MET A 48 5.02 4.81 -7.56
N THR A 49 5.78 5.87 -7.77
CA THR A 49 6.68 5.98 -8.93
C THR A 49 7.72 4.88 -8.91
N ALA A 50 8.33 4.63 -7.75
CA ALA A 50 9.34 3.58 -7.61
C ALA A 50 8.74 2.21 -7.91
N ILE A 51 7.57 1.88 -7.38
CA ILE A 51 6.94 0.59 -7.62
C ILE A 51 6.60 0.43 -9.11
N ARG A 52 6.08 1.46 -9.73
CA ARG A 52 5.75 1.43 -11.16
C ARG A 52 6.95 1.15 -12.05
N SER A 53 8.16 1.49 -11.60
CA SER A 53 9.36 1.21 -12.36
C SER A 53 9.76 -0.27 -12.34
N TYR A 54 9.23 -1.06 -11.40
CA TYR A 54 9.58 -2.47 -11.26
C TYR A 54 8.57 -3.42 -11.89
N ALA A 55 7.36 -2.95 -12.19
CA ALA A 55 6.30 -3.81 -12.68
C ALA A 55 5.89 -3.42 -14.11
N ALA A 56 5.54 -4.42 -14.93
CA ALA A 56 5.15 -4.18 -16.32
C ALA A 56 3.80 -3.46 -16.43
N LYS A 57 2.84 -3.85 -15.59
CA LYS A 57 1.50 -3.25 -15.57
C LYS A 57 1.06 -3.05 -14.12
N PRO A 58 1.68 -2.12 -13.41
CA PRO A 58 1.41 -1.98 -11.98
C PRO A 58 0.03 -1.35 -11.74
N ARG A 59 -0.68 -1.89 -10.75
CA ARG A 59 -1.91 -1.29 -10.25
C ARG A 59 -1.60 -0.79 -8.84
N VAL A 60 -1.14 0.44 -8.77
CA VAL A 60 -0.68 1.05 -7.54
C VAL A 60 -1.37 2.39 -7.36
N ASP A 61 -2.01 2.57 -6.23
CA ASP A 61 -2.59 3.85 -5.82
C ASP A 61 -2.03 4.24 -4.47
N GLY A 62 -2.30 5.47 -4.03
CA GLY A 62 -1.74 5.99 -2.81
C GLY A 62 -2.80 6.57 -1.89
N ILE A 63 -2.54 6.48 -0.59
CA ILE A 63 -3.38 7.07 0.42
C ILE A 63 -2.52 7.82 1.42
N VAL A 64 -2.79 9.11 1.57
CA VAL A 64 -2.13 9.92 2.59
C VAL A 64 -2.97 9.85 3.85
N ALA A 65 -2.43 9.23 4.89
CA ALA A 65 -3.11 9.11 6.17
C ALA A 65 -2.11 8.82 7.28
N ASP A 66 -2.43 9.27 8.48
CA ASP A 66 -1.66 8.99 9.68
C ASP A 66 -2.42 7.95 10.50
N PHE A 67 -1.88 6.73 10.57
CA PHE A 67 -2.49 5.63 11.30
C PHE A 67 -2.09 5.58 12.77
N SER A 68 -1.40 6.61 13.27
CA SER A 68 -1.05 6.66 14.69
C SER A 68 -2.28 6.88 15.59
N GLY A 69 -3.41 7.25 15.00
CA GLY A 69 -4.67 7.44 15.72
C GLY A 69 -5.86 6.85 14.97
N PRO A 70 -7.02 6.73 15.64
CA PRO A 70 -8.20 6.10 15.04
C PRO A 70 -8.79 6.89 13.86
N ALA A 71 -8.62 8.21 13.84
CA ALA A 71 -9.13 9.04 12.75
C ALA A 71 -8.50 8.69 11.40
N GLY A 72 -7.22 8.31 11.39
CA GLY A 72 -6.55 7.90 10.16
C GLY A 72 -7.15 6.63 9.59
N ALA A 73 -7.40 5.64 10.44
CA ALA A 73 -8.01 4.38 10.02
C ALA A 73 -9.42 4.59 9.47
N GLU A 74 -10.22 5.44 10.12
CA GLU A 74 -11.58 5.75 9.67
C GLU A 74 -11.57 6.46 8.31
N ALA A 75 -10.65 7.42 8.13
CA ALA A 75 -10.54 8.15 6.88
C ALA A 75 -10.19 7.21 5.72
N VAL A 76 -9.31 6.25 5.96
CA VAL A 76 -8.93 5.28 4.94
C VAL A 76 -10.09 4.32 4.63
N ALA A 77 -10.77 3.84 5.65
CA ALA A 77 -11.91 2.94 5.46
C ALA A 77 -13.00 3.60 4.59
N ALA A 78 -13.17 4.91 4.70
CA ALA A 78 -14.15 5.64 3.90
C ALA A 78 -13.74 5.79 2.43
N LYS A 79 -12.44 5.74 2.14
CA LYS A 79 -11.92 5.97 0.79
C LYS A 79 -11.69 4.70 -0.01
N LEU A 80 -11.50 3.57 0.66
CA LEU A 80 -11.15 2.33 -0.02
C LEU A 80 -12.36 1.48 -0.36
N PRO A 81 -12.32 0.80 -1.51
CA PRO A 81 -13.21 -0.32 -1.74
C PRO A 81 -12.86 -1.45 -0.76
N ALA A 82 -13.56 -2.55 -0.85
CA ALA A 82 -13.25 -3.69 0.01
C ALA A 82 -11.80 -4.13 -0.17
N VAL A 83 -11.07 -4.23 0.93
CA VAL A 83 -9.67 -4.65 0.93
C VAL A 83 -9.60 -6.15 1.22
N ASP A 84 -8.92 -6.89 0.36
CA ASP A 84 -8.74 -8.33 0.52
C ASP A 84 -7.58 -8.66 1.45
N VAL A 85 -6.53 -7.84 1.44
CA VAL A 85 -5.32 -8.06 2.23
C VAL A 85 -4.94 -6.76 2.93
N LEU A 86 -4.79 -6.83 4.24
CA LEU A 86 -4.30 -5.70 5.04
C LEU A 86 -2.95 -6.08 5.66
N VAL A 87 -1.92 -5.32 5.32
CA VAL A 87 -0.62 -5.45 5.96
C VAL A 87 -0.44 -4.24 6.87
N ASN A 88 -0.55 -4.47 8.17
CA ASN A 88 -0.41 -3.41 9.16
C ASN A 88 1.05 -3.30 9.60
N ASN A 89 1.76 -2.35 9.00
CA ASN A 89 3.18 -2.12 9.25
C ASN A 89 3.42 -0.94 10.20
N VAL A 90 2.38 -0.18 10.52
CA VAL A 90 2.48 0.99 11.41
C VAL A 90 2.16 0.59 12.83
N GLY A 91 2.97 1.08 13.79
CA GLY A 91 2.69 0.86 15.20
C GLY A 91 3.01 -0.52 15.72
N ILE A 92 3.89 -1.23 15.06
CA ILE A 92 4.37 -2.54 15.52
C ILE A 92 5.62 -2.32 16.35
N PHE A 93 5.51 -2.57 17.60
CA PHE A 93 6.61 -2.38 18.54
C PHE A 93 6.72 -3.57 19.49
#